data_643c232c4aa9fca179a294fbf2d88021
#
_entry.id   643c232c4aa9fca179a294fbf2d88021
#
_cell.length_a   1.000
_cell.length_b   1.000
_cell.length_c   1.000
_cell.angle_alpha   90.00
_cell.angle_beta   90.00
_cell.angle_gamma   90.00
#
_symmetry.space_group_name_H-M   'P 1'
#
loop_
_entity.id
_entity.type
_entity.pdbx_description
1 polymer ?
#
loop_
_entity_poly.entity_id
_entity_poly.type
_entity_poly.pdbx_seq_one_letter_code
_entity_poly.pdbx_strand_id
1 'polypeptide(L)'
;MTGRLVHTGQAIVDLVMRVEALPPPGGDVLASDVRFTAGGGFNVMAAAARAGAEVVYAGEHGTGRFGDLVREALAAEGVELVQPPAGSDTGVCVVLVDAAGERTFITETGAEGTLTAEHLRRVRPRAGDLVYVTGYSLLRKSNRDALLEWLPSMGEHRVLLDPGPLAADVAPDVWGALLPYVDILSCNAAEALTMSTVDGVEAVPVRVTRFGAQGCDVVENGVTVRVPGFPVDPVDTNGAGDAHSGVLAAELLRGQPLLVAAGRANAAAAIAVGRYGPATSPSRAEVDELLASQEEPGQRGY
;
A
#
# COMPACT_ATOMS: atom_id res chain seq x y z
N MET A 1 10.76 -8.62 -21.07
CA MET A 1 9.55 -8.95 -20.29
C MET A 1 9.50 -7.94 -19.15
N THR A 2 8.38 -7.29 -18.94
CA THR A 2 8.19 -6.36 -17.81
C THR A 2 8.09 -7.21 -16.53
N GLY A 3 8.74 -6.76 -15.43
CA GLY A 3 8.61 -7.38 -14.11
C GLY A 3 7.17 -7.24 -13.56
N ARG A 4 6.89 -7.92 -12.45
CA ARG A 4 5.59 -7.90 -11.75
C ARG A 4 5.72 -7.16 -10.43
N LEU A 5 4.60 -6.66 -9.90
CA LEU A 5 4.50 -6.31 -8.49
C LEU A 5 4.25 -7.58 -7.68
N VAL A 6 5.18 -7.95 -6.80
CA VAL A 6 5.05 -9.07 -5.86
C VAL A 6 4.73 -8.50 -4.48
N HIS A 7 3.47 -8.56 -4.07
CA HIS A 7 3.01 -8.04 -2.79
C HIS A 7 3.11 -9.11 -1.70
N THR A 8 3.91 -8.87 -0.66
CA THR A 8 4.16 -9.82 0.44
C THR A 8 3.43 -9.48 1.73
N GLY A 9 2.67 -8.38 1.75
CA GLY A 9 1.94 -7.93 2.92
C GLY A 9 0.59 -8.63 3.10
N GLN A 10 -0.26 -8.04 3.91
CA GLN A 10 -1.54 -8.61 4.34
C GLN A 10 -2.69 -8.03 3.52
N ALA A 11 -3.52 -8.89 2.92
CA ALA A 11 -4.85 -8.53 2.44
C ALA A 11 -5.87 -9.04 3.47
N ILE A 12 -6.69 -8.16 4.01
CA ILE A 12 -7.65 -8.43 5.09
C ILE A 12 -9.04 -7.95 4.71
N VAL A 13 -10.02 -8.21 5.56
CA VAL A 13 -11.35 -7.61 5.42
C VAL A 13 -11.47 -6.39 6.31
N ASP A 14 -11.90 -5.27 5.76
CA ASP A 14 -12.33 -4.10 6.52
C ASP A 14 -13.83 -4.19 6.79
N LEU A 15 -14.21 -4.24 8.08
CA LEU A 15 -15.57 -4.05 8.57
C LEU A 15 -15.73 -2.57 8.92
N VAL A 16 -16.23 -1.78 7.99
CA VAL A 16 -16.43 -0.35 8.17
C VAL A 16 -17.80 -0.09 8.78
N MET A 17 -17.84 0.60 9.92
CA MET A 17 -19.07 1.01 10.60
C MET A 17 -19.07 2.52 10.79
N ARG A 18 -20.14 3.20 10.33
CA ARG A 18 -20.34 4.63 10.59
C ARG A 18 -21.15 4.82 11.86
N VAL A 19 -20.61 5.61 12.78
CA VAL A 19 -21.21 5.91 14.07
C VAL A 19 -21.25 7.43 14.31
N GLU A 20 -22.15 7.90 15.14
CA GLU A 20 -22.17 9.33 15.52
C GLU A 20 -20.92 9.72 16.33
N ALA A 21 -20.53 8.87 17.28
CA ALA A 21 -19.32 8.98 18.07
C ALA A 21 -18.89 7.59 18.56
N LEU A 22 -17.63 7.44 18.97
CA LEU A 22 -17.18 6.22 19.61
C LEU A 22 -17.91 6.02 20.94
N PRO A 23 -18.42 4.80 21.24
CA PRO A 23 -19.04 4.56 22.54
C PRO A 23 -17.99 4.63 23.66
N PRO A 24 -18.34 5.21 24.84
CA PRO A 24 -17.46 5.11 25.99
C PRO A 24 -17.38 3.64 26.48
N PRO A 25 -16.39 3.28 27.31
CA PRO A 25 -16.32 1.95 27.91
C PRO A 25 -17.63 1.54 28.59
N GLY A 26 -18.17 0.38 28.19
CA GLY A 26 -19.47 -0.12 28.67
C GLY A 26 -20.70 0.51 28.01
N GLY A 27 -20.50 1.44 27.06
CA GLY A 27 -21.57 2.06 26.30
C GLY A 27 -21.98 1.26 25.06
N ASP A 28 -23.06 1.69 24.41
CA ASP A 28 -23.59 1.17 23.16
C ASP A 28 -23.91 2.30 22.19
N VAL A 29 -23.75 2.06 20.89
CA VAL A 29 -24.05 3.01 19.81
C VAL A 29 -24.56 2.26 18.59
N LEU A 30 -25.56 2.82 17.92
CA LEU A 30 -26.07 2.26 16.68
C LEU A 30 -25.28 2.80 15.49
N ALA A 31 -24.76 1.90 14.65
CA ALA A 31 -24.16 2.28 13.38
C ALA A 31 -25.23 2.67 12.36
N SER A 32 -24.96 3.73 11.62
CA SER A 32 -25.83 4.21 10.53
C SER A 32 -25.56 3.49 9.19
N ASP A 33 -24.35 2.91 9.02
CA ASP A 33 -23.94 2.14 7.84
C ASP A 33 -22.93 1.07 8.25
N VAL A 34 -22.98 -0.09 7.58
CA VAL A 34 -22.05 -1.21 7.80
C VAL A 34 -21.67 -1.81 6.45
N ARG A 35 -20.35 -1.94 6.21
CA ARG A 35 -19.82 -2.53 4.97
C ARG A 35 -18.67 -3.47 5.27
N PHE A 36 -18.58 -4.55 4.47
CA PHE A 36 -17.44 -5.43 4.40
C PHE A 36 -16.74 -5.23 3.07
N THR A 37 -15.45 -4.92 3.08
CA THR A 37 -14.65 -4.73 1.86
C THR A 37 -13.28 -5.40 2.03
N ALA A 38 -12.66 -5.82 0.93
CA ALA A 38 -11.25 -6.14 0.98
C ALA A 38 -10.44 -4.86 1.26
N GLY A 39 -9.42 -4.97 2.10
CA GLY A 39 -8.59 -3.86 2.56
C GLY A 39 -7.14 -4.27 2.82
N GLY A 40 -6.40 -3.42 3.52
CA GLY A 40 -4.96 -3.59 3.72
C GLY A 40 -4.22 -3.58 2.38
N GLY A 41 -3.32 -4.54 2.18
CA GLY A 41 -2.53 -4.66 0.96
C GLY A 41 -3.34 -4.83 -0.34
N PHE A 42 -4.63 -5.22 -0.23
CA PHE A 42 -5.53 -5.23 -1.39
C PHE A 42 -5.58 -3.88 -2.09
N ASN A 43 -5.59 -2.78 -1.35
CA ASN A 43 -5.70 -1.43 -1.92
C ASN A 43 -4.50 -1.11 -2.84
N VAL A 44 -3.29 -1.45 -2.40
CA VAL A 44 -2.06 -1.27 -3.20
C VAL A 44 -2.09 -2.15 -4.45
N MET A 45 -2.51 -3.41 -4.30
CA MET A 45 -2.57 -4.37 -5.41
C MET A 45 -3.61 -3.94 -6.45
N ALA A 46 -4.80 -3.52 -6.02
CA ALA A 46 -5.83 -2.98 -6.91
C ALA A 46 -5.35 -1.73 -7.64
N ALA A 47 -4.66 -0.81 -6.94
CA ALA A 47 -4.11 0.40 -7.54
C ALA A 47 -3.07 0.07 -8.63
N ALA A 48 -2.16 -0.86 -8.35
CA ALA A 48 -1.15 -1.27 -9.31
C ALA A 48 -1.75 -1.99 -10.53
N ALA A 49 -2.71 -2.89 -10.31
CA ALA A 49 -3.41 -3.60 -11.39
C ALA A 49 -4.18 -2.65 -12.31
N ARG A 50 -4.94 -1.70 -11.75
CA ARG A 50 -5.67 -0.66 -12.50
C ARG A 50 -4.74 0.29 -13.26
N ALA A 51 -3.50 0.50 -12.77
CA ALA A 51 -2.45 1.21 -13.47
C ALA A 51 -1.74 0.36 -14.55
N GLY A 52 -2.12 -0.92 -14.70
CA GLY A 52 -1.67 -1.82 -15.76
C GLY A 52 -0.45 -2.66 -15.41
N ALA A 53 -0.10 -2.83 -14.14
CA ALA A 53 0.91 -3.78 -13.70
C ALA A 53 0.35 -5.21 -13.65
N GLU A 54 1.20 -6.21 -13.93
CA GLU A 54 0.96 -7.59 -13.53
C GLU A 54 1.23 -7.69 -12.02
N VAL A 55 0.24 -8.16 -11.25
CA VAL A 55 0.30 -8.18 -9.79
C VAL A 55 0.18 -9.60 -9.26
N VAL A 56 1.05 -9.95 -8.33
CA VAL A 56 1.12 -11.25 -7.67
C VAL A 56 0.98 -11.04 -6.16
N TYR A 57 0.01 -11.70 -5.55
CA TYR A 57 -0.13 -11.75 -4.11
C TYR A 57 0.62 -12.95 -3.55
N ALA A 58 1.73 -12.70 -2.87
CA ALA A 58 2.59 -13.70 -2.26
C ALA A 58 2.27 -13.93 -0.76
N GLY A 59 1.44 -13.09 -0.16
CA GLY A 59 0.98 -13.24 1.21
C GLY A 59 0.01 -14.41 1.39
N GLU A 60 -0.29 -14.76 2.62
CA GLU A 60 -1.28 -15.77 2.98
C GLU A 60 -2.69 -15.19 2.96
N HIS A 61 -3.66 -16.04 2.65
CA HIS A 61 -5.09 -15.77 2.76
C HIS A 61 -5.82 -17.01 3.28
N GLY A 62 -6.94 -16.79 3.97
CA GLY A 62 -7.62 -17.86 4.66
C GLY A 62 -8.72 -18.57 3.86
N THR A 63 -9.28 -19.59 4.48
CA THR A 63 -10.57 -20.21 4.14
C THR A 63 -11.68 -19.58 5.00
N GLY A 64 -12.93 -19.65 4.54
CA GLY A 64 -14.07 -19.06 5.24
C GLY A 64 -14.51 -17.76 4.57
N ARG A 65 -15.50 -17.09 5.17
CA ARG A 65 -16.19 -15.94 4.54
C ARG A 65 -15.28 -14.75 4.25
N PHE A 66 -14.30 -14.49 5.10
CA PHE A 66 -13.38 -13.36 4.91
C PHE A 66 -12.33 -13.69 3.86
N GLY A 67 -11.80 -14.93 3.89
CA GLY A 67 -10.92 -15.42 2.85
C GLY A 67 -11.58 -15.45 1.47
N ASP A 68 -12.86 -15.87 1.39
CA ASP A 68 -13.64 -15.85 0.14
C ASP A 68 -13.78 -14.42 -0.40
N LEU A 69 -14.16 -13.46 0.45
CA LEU A 69 -14.31 -12.05 0.05
C LEU A 69 -12.99 -11.48 -0.49
N VAL A 70 -11.88 -11.72 0.19
CA VAL A 70 -10.55 -11.23 -0.25
C VAL A 70 -10.15 -11.87 -1.57
N ARG A 71 -10.34 -13.18 -1.74
CA ARG A 71 -10.02 -13.88 -3.01
C ARG A 71 -10.87 -13.40 -4.17
N GLU A 72 -12.17 -13.20 -3.95
CA GLU A 72 -13.08 -12.65 -4.97
C GLU A 72 -12.65 -11.24 -5.39
N ALA A 73 -12.31 -10.38 -4.43
CA ALA A 73 -11.84 -9.03 -4.70
C ALA A 73 -10.51 -9.04 -5.48
N LEU A 74 -9.53 -9.85 -5.07
CA LEU A 74 -8.25 -9.99 -5.77
C LEU A 74 -8.42 -10.53 -7.19
N ALA A 75 -9.29 -11.52 -7.37
CA ALA A 75 -9.60 -12.09 -8.68
C ALA A 75 -10.27 -11.06 -9.60
N ALA A 76 -11.16 -10.20 -9.08
CA ALA A 76 -11.79 -9.13 -9.84
C ALA A 76 -10.79 -8.09 -10.38
N GLU A 77 -9.67 -7.88 -9.68
CA GLU A 77 -8.56 -7.01 -10.13
C GLU A 77 -7.51 -7.77 -10.97
N GLY A 78 -7.71 -9.07 -11.23
CA GLY A 78 -6.76 -9.87 -12.00
C GLY A 78 -5.45 -10.18 -11.27
N VAL A 79 -5.44 -10.14 -9.94
CA VAL A 79 -4.26 -10.45 -9.11
C VAL A 79 -4.05 -11.95 -9.03
N GLU A 80 -2.83 -12.40 -9.35
CA GLU A 80 -2.42 -13.81 -9.21
C GLU A 80 -2.20 -14.18 -7.73
N LEU A 81 -2.79 -15.26 -7.27
CA LEU A 81 -2.58 -15.80 -5.92
C LEU A 81 -1.52 -16.90 -5.97
N VAL A 82 -0.44 -16.76 -5.19
CA VAL A 82 0.64 -17.77 -5.11
C VAL A 82 0.30 -18.88 -4.13
N GLN A 83 -0.30 -18.51 -2.99
CA GLN A 83 -0.57 -19.45 -1.91
C GLN A 83 -1.93 -20.12 -2.11
N PRO A 84 -2.07 -21.41 -1.75
CA PRO A 84 -3.40 -21.99 -1.53
C PRO A 84 -4.02 -21.38 -0.26
N PRO A 85 -5.36 -21.43 -0.11
CA PRO A 85 -6.00 -20.96 1.11
C PRO A 85 -5.49 -21.71 2.36
N ALA A 86 -5.14 -20.98 3.41
CA ALA A 86 -4.74 -21.54 4.70
C ALA A 86 -5.93 -22.15 5.46
N GLY A 87 -5.64 -22.94 6.50
CA GLY A 87 -6.69 -23.63 7.29
C GLY A 87 -7.53 -22.75 8.21
N SER A 88 -7.07 -21.52 8.52
CA SER A 88 -7.81 -20.50 9.28
C SER A 88 -8.41 -19.45 8.34
N ASP A 89 -9.35 -18.63 8.82
CA ASP A 89 -9.89 -17.53 7.99
C ASP A 89 -8.91 -16.34 7.92
N THR A 90 -9.14 -15.46 6.99
CA THR A 90 -8.46 -14.17 6.84
C THR A 90 -8.85 -13.24 7.98
N GLY A 91 -7.94 -12.39 8.42
CA GLY A 91 -8.15 -11.42 9.47
C GLY A 91 -9.13 -10.31 9.11
N VAL A 92 -9.56 -9.57 10.11
CA VAL A 92 -10.54 -8.51 9.99
C VAL A 92 -10.07 -7.25 10.72
N CYS A 93 -10.26 -6.10 10.08
CA CYS A 93 -10.11 -4.79 10.69
C CYS A 93 -11.48 -4.15 10.89
N VAL A 94 -11.88 -3.93 12.14
CA VAL A 94 -13.05 -3.09 12.44
C VAL A 94 -12.62 -1.64 12.32
N VAL A 95 -13.28 -0.90 11.42
CA VAL A 95 -13.03 0.52 11.17
C VAL A 95 -14.24 1.32 11.61
N LEU A 96 -14.14 2.01 12.73
CA LEU A 96 -15.17 2.92 13.21
C LEU A 96 -14.91 4.31 12.62
N VAL A 97 -15.90 4.85 11.92
CA VAL A 97 -15.83 6.19 11.30
C VAL A 97 -16.86 7.07 12.01
N ASP A 98 -16.42 8.11 12.71
CA ASP A 98 -17.28 9.02 13.42
C ASP A 98 -17.89 10.12 12.52
N ALA A 99 -18.70 11.02 13.12
CA ALA A 99 -19.34 12.10 12.40
C ALA A 99 -18.36 13.14 11.83
N ALA A 100 -17.16 13.25 12.41
CA ALA A 100 -16.09 14.11 11.90
C ALA A 100 -15.29 13.45 10.75
N GLY A 101 -15.55 12.16 10.46
CA GLY A 101 -14.80 11.38 9.50
C GLY A 101 -13.50 10.77 10.04
N GLU A 102 -13.25 10.93 11.35
CA GLU A 102 -12.10 10.31 12.00
C GLU A 102 -12.28 8.79 12.10
N ARG A 103 -11.17 8.06 11.97
CA ARG A 103 -11.17 6.60 11.94
C ARG A 103 -10.43 6.01 13.12
N THR A 104 -11.07 5.00 13.72
CA THR A 104 -10.45 4.17 14.77
C THR A 104 -10.45 2.73 14.29
N PHE A 105 -9.29 2.07 14.40
CA PHE A 105 -9.05 0.75 13.86
C PHE A 105 -8.83 -0.26 14.99
N ILE A 106 -9.45 -1.43 14.85
CA ILE A 106 -9.21 -2.60 15.71
C ILE A 106 -8.99 -3.79 14.78
N THR A 107 -7.74 -4.28 14.73
CA THR A 107 -7.36 -5.32 13.78
C THR A 107 -7.06 -6.64 14.49
N GLU A 108 -7.70 -7.72 14.02
CA GLU A 108 -7.35 -9.09 14.33
C GLU A 108 -6.68 -9.71 13.11
N THR A 109 -5.53 -10.32 13.32
CA THR A 109 -4.75 -10.97 12.28
C THR A 109 -5.12 -12.43 12.15
N GLY A 110 -5.52 -12.86 10.95
CA GLY A 110 -5.85 -14.24 10.63
C GLY A 110 -4.70 -14.97 9.89
N ALA A 111 -5.06 -15.69 8.83
CA ALA A 111 -4.15 -16.48 8.02
C ALA A 111 -2.97 -15.69 7.48
N GLU A 112 -3.16 -14.42 7.11
CA GLU A 112 -2.13 -13.54 6.55
C GLU A 112 -0.98 -13.24 7.54
N GLY A 113 -1.15 -13.59 8.83
CA GLY A 113 -0.11 -13.49 9.85
C GLY A 113 0.79 -14.73 9.96
N THR A 114 0.60 -15.75 9.12
CA THR A 114 1.29 -17.06 9.22
C THR A 114 2.24 -17.34 8.06
N LEU A 115 2.65 -16.33 7.31
CA LEU A 115 3.56 -16.45 6.18
C LEU A 115 4.91 -17.05 6.63
N THR A 116 5.44 -17.99 5.84
CA THR A 116 6.73 -18.64 6.07
C THR A 116 7.66 -18.44 4.87
N ALA A 117 8.95 -18.67 5.06
CA ALA A 117 9.91 -18.63 3.96
C ALA A 117 9.62 -19.71 2.90
N GLU A 118 9.06 -20.87 3.29
CA GLU A 118 8.62 -21.90 2.35
C GLU A 118 7.49 -21.39 1.45
N HIS A 119 6.53 -20.65 2.01
CA HIS A 119 5.46 -20.03 1.24
C HIS A 119 6.04 -19.03 0.24
N LEU A 120 6.94 -18.14 0.66
CA LEU A 120 7.57 -17.15 -0.23
C LEU A 120 8.40 -17.81 -1.34
N ARG A 121 9.05 -18.98 -1.10
CA ARG A 121 9.78 -19.73 -2.15
C ARG A 121 8.89 -20.25 -3.27
N ARG A 122 7.55 -20.29 -3.10
CA ARG A 122 6.61 -20.60 -4.20
C ARG A 122 6.53 -19.47 -5.21
N VAL A 123 6.84 -18.25 -4.79
CA VAL A 123 7.05 -17.14 -5.73
C VAL A 123 8.27 -17.48 -6.57
N ARG A 124 8.07 -17.61 -7.89
CA ARG A 124 9.18 -17.78 -8.84
C ARG A 124 9.60 -16.40 -9.31
N PRO A 125 10.75 -15.86 -8.83
CA PRO A 125 11.19 -14.52 -9.18
C PRO A 125 11.39 -14.39 -10.70
N ARG A 126 11.03 -13.24 -11.23
CA ARG A 126 11.33 -12.84 -12.61
C ARG A 126 12.25 -11.63 -12.58
N ALA A 127 13.18 -11.54 -13.51
CA ALA A 127 14.02 -10.34 -13.64
C ALA A 127 13.15 -9.10 -13.80
N GLY A 128 13.42 -8.08 -12.97
CA GLY A 128 12.68 -6.83 -12.94
C GLY A 128 11.44 -6.84 -12.04
N ASP A 129 11.15 -7.93 -11.31
CA ASP A 129 10.09 -7.92 -10.29
C ASP A 129 10.36 -6.83 -9.24
N LEU A 130 9.29 -6.18 -8.77
CA LEU A 130 9.30 -5.24 -7.66
C LEU A 130 8.56 -5.87 -6.48
N VAL A 131 9.29 -6.16 -5.41
CA VAL A 131 8.72 -6.73 -4.18
C VAL A 131 8.19 -5.60 -3.32
N TYR A 132 6.92 -5.67 -2.93
CA TYR A 132 6.31 -4.74 -2.00
C TYR A 132 6.28 -5.32 -0.59
N VAL A 133 6.93 -4.63 0.33
CA VAL A 133 7.00 -4.98 1.75
C VAL A 133 6.29 -3.91 2.57
N THR A 134 5.49 -4.31 3.55
CA THR A 134 4.83 -3.40 4.48
C THR A 134 5.37 -3.58 5.90
N GLY A 135 5.48 -2.51 6.66
CA GLY A 135 5.90 -2.55 8.06
C GLY A 135 5.01 -3.45 8.93
N TYR A 136 3.74 -3.60 8.58
CA TYR A 136 2.85 -4.56 9.27
C TYR A 136 3.37 -6.00 9.25
N SER A 137 4.04 -6.41 8.17
CA SER A 137 4.66 -7.74 8.07
C SER A 137 5.78 -7.95 9.08
N LEU A 138 6.44 -6.87 9.52
CA LEU A 138 7.56 -6.93 10.45
C LEU A 138 7.12 -7.10 11.91
N LEU A 139 5.86 -6.76 12.23
CA LEU A 139 5.29 -6.91 13.58
C LEU A 139 4.95 -8.36 13.92
N ARG A 140 4.75 -9.21 12.92
CA ARG A 140 4.45 -10.64 13.08
C ARG A 140 5.70 -11.46 12.87
N LYS A 141 6.12 -12.18 13.92
CA LYS A 141 7.37 -12.96 13.91
C LYS A 141 7.48 -13.89 12.70
N SER A 142 6.41 -14.60 12.35
CA SER A 142 6.39 -15.51 11.20
C SER A 142 6.69 -14.78 9.89
N ASN A 143 5.95 -13.70 9.60
CA ASN A 143 6.08 -12.93 8.37
C ASN A 143 7.44 -12.22 8.29
N ARG A 144 7.89 -11.62 9.40
CA ARG A 144 9.18 -10.98 9.50
C ARG A 144 10.33 -11.94 9.20
N ASP A 145 10.36 -13.07 9.90
CA ASP A 145 11.42 -14.08 9.76
C ASP A 145 11.40 -14.65 8.32
N ALA A 146 10.21 -14.87 7.75
CA ALA A 146 10.05 -15.32 6.37
C ALA A 146 10.63 -14.32 5.36
N LEU A 147 10.36 -13.03 5.52
CA LEU A 147 10.88 -11.98 4.64
C LEU A 147 12.40 -11.86 4.75
N LEU A 148 12.94 -11.80 5.98
CA LEU A 148 14.39 -11.67 6.21
C LEU A 148 15.18 -12.89 5.73
N GLU A 149 14.58 -14.08 5.71
CA GLU A 149 15.18 -15.27 5.13
C GLU A 149 15.11 -15.30 3.60
N TRP A 150 13.98 -14.84 3.04
CA TRP A 150 13.69 -14.97 1.62
C TRP A 150 14.31 -13.87 0.75
N LEU A 151 14.26 -12.60 1.17
CA LEU A 151 14.77 -11.46 0.37
C LEU A 151 16.22 -11.64 -0.09
N PRO A 152 17.17 -12.13 0.76
CA PRO A 152 18.54 -12.37 0.31
C PRO A 152 18.66 -13.43 -0.80
N SER A 153 17.68 -14.32 -0.94
CA SER A 153 17.68 -15.39 -1.94
C SER A 153 17.11 -14.99 -3.30
N MET A 154 16.54 -13.80 -3.36
CA MET A 154 15.87 -13.25 -4.52
C MET A 154 16.85 -12.74 -5.56
N GLY A 155 17.41 -13.07 -6.47
CA GLY A 155 18.32 -12.51 -7.49
C GLY A 155 18.16 -10.99 -7.74
N GLU A 156 18.24 -10.56 -8.98
CA GLU A 156 18.04 -9.16 -9.37
C GLU A 156 16.55 -8.78 -9.28
N HIS A 157 16.20 -8.05 -8.23
CA HIS A 157 14.86 -7.51 -7.97
C HIS A 157 15.02 -6.15 -7.29
N ARG A 158 13.92 -5.43 -7.15
CA ARG A 158 13.85 -4.22 -6.33
C ARG A 158 12.84 -4.41 -5.20
N VAL A 159 13.10 -3.78 -4.06
CA VAL A 159 12.19 -3.78 -2.90
C VAL A 159 11.66 -2.38 -2.66
N LEU A 160 10.34 -2.24 -2.66
CA LEU A 160 9.64 -1.05 -2.21
C LEU A 160 9.05 -1.34 -0.82
N LEU A 161 9.47 -0.54 0.16
CA LEU A 161 8.99 -0.61 1.54
C LEU A 161 8.01 0.54 1.81
N ASP A 162 6.84 0.20 2.33
CA ASP A 162 5.95 1.15 3.02
C ASP A 162 5.96 0.80 4.51
N PRO A 163 6.52 1.65 5.39
CA PRO A 163 6.71 1.33 6.81
C PRO A 163 5.39 1.32 7.58
N GLY A 164 4.36 2.01 7.08
CA GLY A 164 3.05 2.15 7.71
C GLY A 164 3.08 2.87 9.05
N PRO A 165 1.90 3.09 9.66
CA PRO A 165 1.75 3.92 10.85
C PRO A 165 2.34 3.28 12.13
N LEU A 166 2.56 1.96 12.14
CA LEU A 166 3.12 1.23 13.28
C LEU A 166 4.63 1.00 13.17
N ALA A 167 5.33 1.78 12.35
CA ALA A 167 6.78 1.68 12.16
C ALA A 167 7.58 1.81 13.47
N ALA A 168 7.08 2.59 14.43
CA ALA A 168 7.70 2.76 15.75
C ALA A 168 7.67 1.48 16.61
N ASP A 169 6.75 0.56 16.33
CA ASP A 169 6.59 -0.69 17.08
C ASP A 169 7.52 -1.81 16.55
N VAL A 170 8.17 -1.59 15.42
CA VAL A 170 9.16 -2.52 14.85
C VAL A 170 10.50 -2.32 15.54
N ALA A 171 11.08 -3.41 16.06
CA ALA A 171 12.35 -3.36 16.78
C ALA A 171 13.50 -2.88 15.87
N PRO A 172 14.45 -2.08 16.41
CA PRO A 172 15.56 -1.50 15.62
C PRO A 172 16.43 -2.52 14.88
N ASP A 173 16.66 -3.69 15.46
CA ASP A 173 17.43 -4.78 14.85
C ASP A 173 16.72 -5.38 13.63
N VAL A 174 15.39 -5.38 13.63
CA VAL A 174 14.59 -5.81 12.48
C VAL A 174 14.73 -4.82 11.31
N TRP A 175 14.70 -3.52 11.60
CA TRP A 175 14.98 -2.49 10.59
C TRP A 175 16.39 -2.64 10.05
N GLY A 176 17.40 -2.79 10.92
CA GLY A 176 18.79 -2.99 10.51
C GLY A 176 19.00 -4.22 9.63
N ALA A 177 18.20 -5.28 9.82
CA ALA A 177 18.24 -6.47 9.00
C ALA A 177 17.52 -6.32 7.65
N LEU A 178 16.45 -5.48 7.56
CA LEU A 178 15.66 -5.30 6.35
C LEU A 178 16.21 -4.22 5.41
N LEU A 179 16.58 -3.05 5.95
CA LEU A 179 16.93 -1.86 5.16
C LEU A 179 18.03 -2.09 4.10
N PRO A 180 19.04 -2.97 4.31
CA PRO A 180 20.03 -3.29 3.28
C PRO A 180 19.45 -3.88 1.98
N TYR A 181 18.21 -4.38 2.01
CA TYR A 181 17.51 -4.94 0.84
C TYR A 181 16.50 -3.97 0.23
N VAL A 182 16.30 -2.79 0.84
CA VAL A 182 15.28 -1.82 0.40
C VAL A 182 15.88 -0.86 -0.61
N ASP A 183 15.30 -0.80 -1.80
CA ASP A 183 15.69 0.14 -2.86
C ASP A 183 14.88 1.43 -2.80
N ILE A 184 13.61 1.32 -2.40
CA ILE A 184 12.66 2.44 -2.38
C ILE A 184 11.90 2.43 -1.05
N LEU A 185 11.98 3.53 -0.30
CA LEU A 185 11.14 3.78 0.87
C LEU A 185 10.05 4.77 0.48
N SER A 186 8.78 4.39 0.62
CA SER A 186 7.63 5.26 0.36
C SER A 186 6.80 5.42 1.64
N CYS A 187 6.69 6.62 2.16
CA CYS A 187 6.02 6.90 3.42
C CYS A 187 5.34 8.28 3.41
N ASN A 188 4.41 8.51 4.35
CA ASN A 188 3.89 9.85 4.61
C ASN A 188 4.84 10.65 5.54
N ALA A 189 4.55 11.94 5.77
CA ALA A 189 5.40 12.82 6.56
C ALA A 189 5.57 12.35 8.02
N ALA A 190 4.53 11.77 8.64
CA ALA A 190 4.60 11.26 10.01
C ALA A 190 5.43 9.98 10.09
N GLU A 191 5.24 9.07 9.14
CA GLU A 191 6.05 7.86 8.99
C GLU A 191 7.52 8.19 8.69
N ALA A 192 7.78 9.20 7.82
CA ALA A 192 9.13 9.66 7.53
C ALA A 192 9.84 10.19 8.79
N LEU A 193 9.12 10.90 9.65
CA LEU A 193 9.67 11.35 10.94
C LEU A 193 10.05 10.16 11.84
N THR A 194 9.19 9.14 11.92
CA THR A 194 9.51 7.90 12.65
C THR A 194 10.73 7.20 12.03
N MET A 195 10.74 7.03 10.72
CA MET A 195 11.84 6.37 10.02
C MET A 195 13.16 7.15 10.14
N SER A 196 13.13 8.47 10.26
CA SER A 196 14.36 9.27 10.44
C SER A 196 15.14 8.95 11.72
N THR A 197 14.52 8.25 12.67
CA THR A 197 15.16 7.77 13.90
C THR A 197 15.74 6.37 13.77
N VAL A 198 15.55 5.72 12.62
CA VAL A 198 16.01 4.36 12.34
C VAL A 198 17.39 4.40 11.68
N ASP A 199 18.37 3.76 12.30
CA ASP A 199 19.71 3.66 11.75
C ASP A 199 19.71 2.99 10.37
N GLY A 200 20.42 3.58 9.42
CA GLY A 200 20.58 3.05 8.07
C GLY A 200 19.50 3.50 7.07
N VAL A 201 18.45 4.21 7.49
CA VAL A 201 17.39 4.70 6.59
C VAL A 201 17.94 5.64 5.50
N GLU A 202 18.97 6.44 5.83
CA GLU A 202 19.62 7.36 4.88
C GLU A 202 20.39 6.64 3.76
N ALA A 203 20.72 5.36 3.96
CA ALA A 203 21.38 4.54 2.95
C ALA A 203 20.41 3.97 1.90
N VAL A 204 19.07 4.07 2.12
CA VAL A 204 18.09 3.66 1.13
C VAL A 204 18.20 4.56 -0.11
N PRO A 205 18.44 3.97 -1.31
CA PRO A 205 18.78 4.73 -2.52
C PRO A 205 17.71 5.74 -2.94
N VAL A 206 16.43 5.36 -2.82
CA VAL A 206 15.28 6.20 -3.19
C VAL A 206 14.35 6.34 -1.99
N ARG A 207 14.02 7.59 -1.63
CA ARG A 207 13.00 7.86 -0.61
C ARG A 207 11.93 8.79 -1.18
N VAL A 208 10.67 8.39 -1.04
CA VAL A 208 9.50 9.15 -1.48
C VAL A 208 8.68 9.50 -0.24
N THR A 209 8.63 10.78 0.11
CA THR A 209 7.85 11.27 1.26
C THR A 209 6.64 12.03 0.79
N ARG A 210 5.45 11.54 1.14
CA ARG A 210 4.14 12.09 0.74
C ARG A 210 3.68 13.17 1.72
N PHE A 211 3.21 14.31 1.19
CA PHE A 211 2.70 15.46 1.94
C PHE A 211 1.24 15.80 1.58
N GLY A 212 0.42 14.79 1.31
CA GLY A 212 -0.99 14.96 0.94
C GLY A 212 -1.15 15.84 -0.31
N ALA A 213 -1.98 16.86 -0.22
CA ALA A 213 -2.26 17.77 -1.34
C ALA A 213 -1.02 18.51 -1.90
N GLN A 214 0.08 18.57 -1.13
CA GLN A 214 1.32 19.21 -1.58
C GLN A 214 2.16 18.30 -2.50
N GLY A 215 1.77 17.04 -2.68
CA GLY A 215 2.50 16.06 -3.45
C GLY A 215 3.55 15.31 -2.63
N CYS A 216 4.72 15.06 -3.21
CA CYS A 216 5.78 14.32 -2.53
C CYS A 216 7.18 14.89 -2.79
N ASP A 217 8.10 14.63 -1.87
CA ASP A 217 9.53 14.78 -2.09
C ASP A 217 10.11 13.44 -2.53
N VAL A 218 10.91 13.47 -3.56
CA VAL A 218 11.68 12.33 -4.05
C VAL A 218 13.16 12.61 -3.79
N VAL A 219 13.78 11.76 -3.00
CA VAL A 219 15.23 11.78 -2.76
C VAL A 219 15.85 10.65 -3.55
N GLU A 220 16.76 10.98 -4.45
CA GLU A 220 17.57 10.02 -5.20
C GLU A 220 19.00 10.55 -5.32
N ASN A 221 20.01 9.71 -5.04
CA ASN A 221 21.42 10.08 -5.06
C ASN A 221 21.75 11.34 -4.21
N GLY A 222 21.06 11.51 -3.09
CA GLY A 222 21.23 12.66 -2.19
C GLY A 222 20.59 13.96 -2.68
N VAL A 223 19.94 13.96 -3.85
CA VAL A 223 19.21 15.11 -4.40
C VAL A 223 17.73 14.97 -4.08
N THR A 224 17.15 16.03 -3.50
CA THR A 224 15.71 16.09 -3.22
C THR A 224 15.00 16.91 -4.30
N VAL A 225 13.97 16.35 -4.90
CA VAL A 225 13.10 17.02 -5.86
C VAL A 225 11.66 16.98 -5.36
N ARG A 226 11.01 18.15 -5.27
CA ARG A 226 9.57 18.25 -4.99
C ARG A 226 8.79 17.95 -6.26
N VAL A 227 7.90 16.92 -6.18
CA VAL A 227 6.91 16.61 -7.21
C VAL A 227 5.56 17.14 -6.71
N PRO A 228 4.97 18.15 -7.39
CA PRO A 228 3.75 18.79 -6.89
C PRO A 228 2.56 17.82 -6.89
N GLY A 229 1.62 18.06 -5.95
CA GLY A 229 0.33 17.39 -5.92
C GLY A 229 -0.69 18.05 -6.84
N PHE A 230 -1.92 17.51 -6.79
CA PHE A 230 -3.04 18.01 -7.58
C PHE A 230 -4.12 18.55 -6.62
N PRO A 231 -4.63 19.76 -6.84
CA PRO A 231 -5.72 20.30 -6.05
C PRO A 231 -6.98 19.45 -6.21
N VAL A 232 -7.58 19.06 -5.09
CA VAL A 232 -8.83 18.28 -5.04
C VAL A 232 -9.56 18.57 -3.74
N ASP A 233 -10.90 18.58 -3.78
CA ASP A 233 -11.72 18.60 -2.59
C ASP A 233 -11.86 17.15 -2.08
N PRO A 234 -11.26 16.79 -0.92
CA PRO A 234 -11.22 15.42 -0.47
C PRO A 234 -12.60 14.97 0.06
N VAL A 235 -13.04 13.81 -0.39
CA VAL A 235 -14.24 13.10 0.10
C VAL A 235 -13.84 12.06 1.15
N ASP A 236 -12.79 11.30 0.87
CA ASP A 236 -12.28 10.25 1.74
C ASP A 236 -10.77 10.08 1.51
N THR A 237 -9.95 10.33 2.53
CA THR A 237 -8.48 10.22 2.42
C THR A 237 -7.94 8.82 2.66
N ASN A 238 -8.82 7.84 3.01
CA ASN A 238 -8.41 6.46 3.21
C ASN A 238 -7.91 5.83 1.90
N GLY A 239 -6.81 5.08 1.96
CA GLY A 239 -6.22 4.44 0.79
C GLY A 239 -5.47 5.38 -0.18
N ALA A 240 -5.35 6.69 0.13
CA ALA A 240 -4.57 7.61 -0.70
C ALA A 240 -3.10 7.21 -0.81
N GLY A 241 -2.50 6.77 0.30
CA GLY A 241 -1.15 6.21 0.33
C GLY A 241 -1.01 4.94 -0.48
N ASP A 242 -2.01 4.06 -0.40
CA ASP A 242 -2.07 2.80 -1.16
C ASP A 242 -2.19 3.07 -2.66
N ALA A 243 -3.06 4.00 -3.05
CA ALA A 243 -3.22 4.44 -4.43
C ALA A 243 -1.89 5.01 -4.97
N HIS A 244 -1.22 5.88 -4.19
CA HIS A 244 0.08 6.41 -4.55
C HIS A 244 1.12 5.30 -4.71
N SER A 245 1.30 4.44 -3.72
CA SER A 245 2.33 3.39 -3.71
C SER A 245 2.10 2.35 -4.81
N GLY A 246 0.84 1.97 -5.07
CA GLY A 246 0.49 1.03 -6.12
C GLY A 246 0.75 1.58 -7.52
N VAL A 247 0.37 2.84 -7.79
CA VAL A 247 0.63 3.50 -9.08
C VAL A 247 2.12 3.80 -9.28
N LEU A 248 2.83 4.24 -8.23
CA LEU A 248 4.29 4.40 -8.26
C LEU A 248 4.97 3.10 -8.69
N ALA A 249 4.63 1.99 -8.05
CA ALA A 249 5.16 0.68 -8.37
C ALA A 249 4.87 0.27 -9.83
N ALA A 250 3.63 0.46 -10.29
CA ALA A 250 3.21 0.13 -11.66
C ALA A 250 3.98 0.93 -12.71
N GLU A 251 4.15 2.23 -12.50
CA GLU A 251 4.88 3.08 -13.46
C GLU A 251 6.40 2.78 -13.47
N LEU A 252 6.98 2.45 -12.32
CA LEU A 252 8.38 2.00 -12.23
C LEU A 252 8.59 0.64 -12.95
N LEU A 253 7.64 -0.28 -12.84
CA LEU A 253 7.66 -1.56 -13.56
C LEU A 253 7.54 -1.37 -15.08
N ARG A 254 6.89 -0.30 -15.54
CA ARG A 254 6.80 0.09 -16.95
C ARG A 254 8.07 0.79 -17.45
N GLY A 255 9.07 1.03 -16.57
CA GLY A 255 10.30 1.73 -16.91
C GLY A 255 10.17 3.25 -16.98
N GLN A 256 9.13 3.85 -16.39
CA GLN A 256 9.02 5.30 -16.31
C GLN A 256 10.11 5.88 -15.41
N PRO A 257 10.65 7.07 -15.74
CA PRO A 257 11.54 7.79 -14.84
C PRO A 257 10.88 8.04 -13.48
N LEU A 258 11.65 7.99 -12.40
CA LEU A 258 11.14 8.07 -11.02
C LEU A 258 10.26 9.30 -10.77
N LEU A 259 10.66 10.49 -11.24
CA LEU A 259 9.87 11.71 -11.05
C LEU A 259 8.55 11.68 -11.83
N VAL A 260 8.54 11.06 -13.02
CA VAL A 260 7.30 10.84 -13.80
C VAL A 260 6.39 9.88 -13.07
N ALA A 261 6.93 8.77 -12.58
CA ALA A 261 6.17 7.79 -11.80
C ALA A 261 5.57 8.42 -10.53
N ALA A 262 6.33 9.24 -9.80
CA ALA A 262 5.85 9.96 -8.62
C ALA A 262 4.75 11.00 -8.96
N GLY A 263 4.86 11.72 -10.08
CA GLY A 263 3.82 12.64 -10.54
C GLY A 263 2.51 11.93 -10.86
N ARG A 264 2.57 10.78 -11.53
CA ARG A 264 1.41 9.95 -11.82
C ARG A 264 0.80 9.34 -10.56
N ALA A 265 1.63 8.97 -9.60
CA ALA A 265 1.19 8.49 -8.30
C ALA A 265 0.46 9.59 -7.49
N ASN A 266 0.95 10.83 -7.52
CA ASN A 266 0.28 11.99 -6.93
C ASN A 266 -1.10 12.23 -7.59
N ALA A 267 -1.19 12.15 -8.93
CA ALA A 267 -2.44 12.28 -9.66
C ALA A 267 -3.45 11.19 -9.27
N ALA A 268 -3.00 9.94 -9.18
CA ALA A 268 -3.84 8.83 -8.77
C ALA A 268 -4.36 8.99 -7.33
N ALA A 269 -3.50 9.41 -6.40
CA ALA A 269 -3.90 9.70 -5.02
C ALA A 269 -4.93 10.84 -4.95
N ALA A 270 -4.76 11.89 -5.75
CA ALA A 270 -5.71 13.00 -5.83
C ALA A 270 -7.09 12.55 -6.35
N ILE A 271 -7.14 11.70 -7.37
CA ILE A 271 -8.40 11.14 -7.86
C ILE A 271 -9.04 10.23 -6.80
N ALA A 272 -8.22 9.40 -6.14
CA ALA A 272 -8.70 8.44 -5.14
C ALA A 272 -9.38 9.13 -3.97
N VAL A 273 -8.81 10.23 -3.43
CA VAL A 273 -9.40 10.96 -2.29
C VAL A 273 -10.71 11.68 -2.64
N GLY A 274 -11.02 11.87 -3.92
CA GLY A 274 -12.32 12.36 -4.39
C GLY A 274 -13.44 11.32 -4.35
N ARG A 275 -13.18 10.11 -3.87
CA ARG A 275 -14.10 8.96 -3.89
C ARG A 275 -14.23 8.35 -2.50
N TYR A 276 -15.39 7.75 -2.19
CA TYR A 276 -15.59 7.04 -0.93
C TYR A 276 -14.94 5.65 -0.95
N GLY A 277 -14.19 5.33 0.07
CA GLY A 277 -13.59 4.01 0.34
C GLY A 277 -12.11 3.92 0.03
N PRO A 278 -11.41 2.91 0.59
CA PRO A 278 -9.95 2.83 0.51
C PRO A 278 -9.44 2.34 -0.85
N ALA A 279 -10.16 1.47 -1.54
CA ALA A 279 -9.74 0.88 -2.81
C ALA A 279 -10.30 1.63 -4.03
N THR A 280 -10.17 2.96 -4.04
CA THR A 280 -10.76 3.85 -5.05
C THR A 280 -9.75 4.37 -6.06
N SER A 281 -8.55 3.80 -6.10
CA SER A 281 -7.52 4.16 -7.07
C SER A 281 -8.08 4.16 -8.50
N PRO A 282 -7.79 5.19 -9.30
CA PRO A 282 -8.25 5.28 -10.68
C PRO A 282 -7.58 4.26 -11.60
N SER A 283 -8.17 4.06 -12.76
CA SER A 283 -7.51 3.45 -13.91
C SER A 283 -6.39 4.35 -14.44
N ARG A 284 -5.49 3.77 -15.22
CA ARG A 284 -4.45 4.52 -15.89
C ARG A 284 -5.00 5.62 -16.81
N ALA A 285 -6.10 5.32 -17.53
CA ALA A 285 -6.75 6.28 -18.43
C ALA A 285 -7.25 7.53 -17.69
N GLU A 286 -7.85 7.36 -16.51
CA GLU A 286 -8.29 8.49 -15.68
C GLU A 286 -7.11 9.34 -15.18
N VAL A 287 -5.95 8.72 -14.89
CA VAL A 287 -4.72 9.46 -14.57
C VAL A 287 -4.22 10.23 -15.79
N ASP A 288 -4.23 9.63 -16.99
CA ASP A 288 -3.83 10.29 -18.23
C ASP A 288 -4.72 11.50 -18.53
N GLU A 289 -6.05 11.38 -18.33
CA GLU A 289 -7.02 12.47 -18.50
C GLU A 289 -6.75 13.65 -17.55
N LEU A 290 -6.47 13.36 -16.27
CA LEU A 290 -6.15 14.41 -15.30
C LEU A 290 -4.86 15.15 -15.71
N LEU A 291 -3.81 14.42 -16.08
CA LEU A 291 -2.53 15.02 -16.49
C LEU A 291 -2.67 15.88 -17.74
N ALA A 292 -3.40 15.40 -18.77
CA ALA A 292 -3.66 16.16 -19.98
C ALA A 292 -4.44 17.46 -19.70
N SER A 293 -5.38 17.45 -18.76
CA SER A 293 -6.15 18.64 -18.38
C SER A 293 -5.30 19.74 -17.73
N GLN A 294 -4.13 19.39 -17.16
CA GLN A 294 -3.21 20.35 -16.55
C GLN A 294 -2.20 20.94 -17.57
N GLU A 295 -1.98 20.28 -18.70
CA GLU A 295 -1.09 20.77 -19.76
C GLU A 295 -1.73 21.83 -20.66
N GLU A 296 -3.05 22.06 -20.54
CA GLU A 296 -3.81 23.10 -21.27
C GLU A 296 -4.12 24.42 -20.52
N PRO A 297 -3.23 25.04 -19.75
CA PRO A 297 -3.47 26.36 -19.17
C PRO A 297 -2.95 27.49 -20.08
N GLY A 298 -3.39 27.57 -21.34
CA GLY A 298 -2.85 28.59 -22.27
C GLY A 298 -3.77 29.09 -23.39
N GLN A 299 -5.00 28.62 -23.56
CA GLN A 299 -5.88 29.03 -24.66
C GLN A 299 -7.27 29.54 -24.25
N ARG A 300 -7.49 29.98 -23.01
CA ARG A 300 -8.68 30.79 -22.70
C ARG A 300 -8.29 32.25 -22.62
N GLY A 301 -8.25 32.86 -23.75
CA GLY A 301 -8.81 34.11 -24.29
C GLY A 301 -8.56 35.37 -23.48
N TYR A 302 -7.86 36.21 -24.17
CA TYR A 302 -8.08 37.69 -24.08
C TYR A 302 -9.38 38.01 -24.84
#